data_641d9cee4b9a6f230f31e7cfbe957bf1
#
_entry.id   641d9cee4b9a6f230f31e7cfbe957bf1
#
_cell.length_a   1.000
_cell.length_b   1.000
_cell.length_c   1.000
_cell.angle_alpha   90.00
_cell.angle_beta   90.00
_cell.angle_gamma   90.00
#
_symmetry.space_group_name_H-M   'P 1'
#
loop_
_entity.id
_entity.type
_entity.pdbx_description
1 polymer ?
#
loop_
_entity_poly.entity_id
_entity_poly.type
_entity_poly.pdbx_seq_one_letter_code
_entity_poly.pdbx_strand_id
1 'polypeptide(L)'
;MDDIDKKILNLLQLDASIPLTELSKRVGLSKTPCWSRVRRLEELGIINKRVTLLNRHRLGLPIVVFLSISVSRHSSEWAIHFAKIISEYHEIVEVHRLTGSSADY
;
A
#
# COMPACT_ATOMS: atom_id res chain seq x y z
N MET A 1 5.35 12.34 14.84
CA MET A 1 4.36 11.26 15.01
C MET A 1 4.45 10.71 16.41
N ASP A 2 3.38 10.77 17.16
CA ASP A 2 3.33 10.36 18.56
C ASP A 2 2.78 8.93 18.74
N ASP A 3 2.65 8.49 19.99
CA ASP A 3 2.18 7.13 20.30
C ASP A 3 0.73 6.90 19.89
N ILE A 4 -0.11 7.93 19.91
CA ILE A 4 -1.50 7.84 19.48
C ILE A 4 -1.56 7.64 17.97
N ASP A 5 -0.75 8.35 17.20
CA ASP A 5 -0.65 8.14 15.75
C ASP A 5 -0.23 6.72 15.42
N LYS A 6 0.74 6.18 16.15
CA LYS A 6 1.18 4.80 15.98
C LYS A 6 0.07 3.79 16.27
N LYS A 7 -0.73 4.02 17.31
CA LYS A 7 -1.89 3.18 17.60
C LYS A 7 -2.93 3.23 16.48
N ILE A 8 -3.20 4.42 15.97
CA ILE A 8 -4.12 4.60 14.83
C ILE A 8 -3.64 3.79 13.64
N LEU A 9 -2.37 3.91 13.30
CA LEU A 9 -1.78 3.19 12.16
C LEU A 9 -1.83 1.68 12.34
N ASN A 10 -1.53 1.18 13.54
CA ASN A 10 -1.61 -0.25 13.84
C ASN A 10 -3.03 -0.80 13.68
N LEU A 11 -4.03 -0.07 14.18
CA LEU A 11 -5.43 -0.49 14.06
C LEU A 11 -5.90 -0.47 12.61
N LEU A 12 -5.53 0.56 11.84
CA LEU A 12 -5.88 0.66 10.42
C LEU A 12 -5.20 -0.41 9.57
N GLN A 13 -3.99 -0.82 9.92
CA GLN A 13 -3.31 -1.92 9.23
C GLN A 13 -4.03 -3.26 9.46
N LEU A 14 -4.62 -3.46 10.63
CA LEU A 14 -5.37 -4.67 10.94
C LEU A 14 -6.75 -4.68 10.27
N ASP A 15 -7.41 -3.53 10.24
CA ASP A 15 -8.73 -3.38 9.63
C ASP A 15 -8.94 -1.95 9.17
N ALA A 16 -8.76 -1.71 7.88
CA ALA A 16 -8.95 -0.40 7.28
C ALA A 16 -10.41 0.07 7.28
N SER A 17 -11.36 -0.84 7.47
CA SER A 17 -12.80 -0.54 7.50
C SER A 17 -13.31 -0.15 8.88
N ILE A 18 -12.45 -0.12 9.90
CA ILE A 18 -12.85 0.23 11.27
C ILE A 18 -13.56 1.60 11.29
N PRO A 19 -14.78 1.69 11.86
CA PRO A 19 -15.49 2.96 11.95
C PRO A 19 -14.75 3.96 12.82
N LEU A 20 -14.85 5.24 12.47
CA LEU A 20 -14.20 6.31 13.25
C LEU A 20 -14.62 6.28 14.73
N THR A 21 -15.87 5.97 15.02
CA THR A 21 -16.38 5.82 16.40
C THR A 21 -15.59 4.79 17.18
N GLU A 22 -15.37 3.63 16.58
CA GLU A 22 -14.63 2.54 17.21
C GLU A 22 -13.14 2.89 17.32
N LEU A 23 -12.56 3.42 16.26
CA LEU A 23 -11.16 3.82 16.26
C LEU A 23 -10.86 4.85 17.36
N SER A 24 -11.69 5.87 17.47
CA SER A 24 -11.52 6.93 18.47
C SER A 24 -11.57 6.37 19.89
N LYS A 25 -12.48 5.45 20.17
CA LYS A 25 -12.57 4.79 21.48
C LYS A 25 -11.31 4.00 21.81
N ARG A 26 -10.79 3.25 20.85
CA ARG A 26 -9.61 2.41 21.06
C ARG A 26 -8.34 3.21 21.30
N VAL A 27 -8.23 4.39 20.73
CA VAL A 27 -7.04 5.26 20.93
C VAL A 27 -7.25 6.30 22.04
N GLY A 28 -8.44 6.31 22.67
CA GLY A 28 -8.72 7.22 23.79
C GLY A 28 -8.96 8.67 23.39
N LEU A 29 -9.49 8.91 22.20
CA LEU A 29 -9.83 10.24 21.70
C LEU A 29 -11.33 10.33 21.41
N SER A 30 -11.86 11.55 21.36
CA SER A 30 -13.15 11.80 20.76
C SER A 30 -13.02 11.78 19.23
N LYS A 31 -14.15 11.74 18.53
CA LYS A 31 -14.18 11.56 17.08
C LYS A 31 -13.40 12.64 16.30
N THR A 32 -13.62 13.91 16.65
CA THR A 32 -13.02 15.02 15.88
C THR A 32 -11.50 15.03 15.92
N PRO A 33 -10.84 14.98 17.09
CA PRO A 33 -9.37 14.92 17.11
C PRO A 33 -8.84 13.60 16.50
N CYS A 34 -9.57 12.50 16.62
CA CYS A 34 -9.18 11.26 15.95
C CYS A 34 -9.20 11.43 14.43
N TRP A 35 -10.28 11.97 13.89
CA TRP A 35 -10.42 12.26 12.47
C TRP A 35 -9.31 13.19 11.97
N SER A 36 -9.01 14.25 12.73
CA SER A 36 -7.95 15.20 12.37
C SER A 36 -6.59 14.53 12.28
N ARG A 37 -6.29 13.59 13.17
CA ARG A 37 -5.03 12.84 13.13
C ARG A 37 -4.97 11.92 11.90
N VAL A 38 -6.04 11.23 11.59
CA VAL A 38 -6.11 10.37 10.40
C VAL A 38 -5.90 11.20 9.13
N ARG A 39 -6.58 12.33 9.03
CA ARG A 39 -6.42 13.26 7.89
C ARG A 39 -4.98 13.73 7.74
N ARG A 40 -4.36 14.11 8.85
CA ARG A 40 -2.95 14.54 8.83
C ARG A 40 -2.02 13.43 8.35
N LEU A 41 -2.23 12.20 8.79
CA LEU A 41 -1.44 11.05 8.34
C LEU A 41 -1.63 10.78 6.85
N GLU A 42 -2.83 10.98 6.33
CA GLU A 42 -3.11 10.90 4.89
C GLU A 42 -2.39 12.03 4.12
N GLU A 43 -2.51 13.26 4.59
CA GLU A 43 -1.89 14.43 3.96
C GLU A 43 -0.36 14.35 3.94
N LEU A 44 0.24 13.78 4.99
CA LEU A 44 1.69 13.56 5.06
C LEU A 44 2.15 12.37 4.20
N GLY A 45 1.24 11.64 3.59
CA GLY A 45 1.58 10.48 2.77
C GLY A 45 1.97 9.24 3.58
N ILE A 46 1.83 9.26 4.91
CA ILE A 46 2.08 8.09 5.77
C ILE A 46 1.02 7.02 5.49
N ILE A 47 -0.24 7.43 5.35
CA ILE A 47 -1.29 6.58 4.82
C ILE A 47 -1.40 6.88 3.33
N ASN A 48 -0.96 5.95 2.49
CA ASN A 48 -1.04 6.11 1.05
C ASN A 48 -2.45 5.90 0.52
N LYS A 49 -3.03 4.78 0.86
CA LYS A 49 -4.38 4.39 0.42
C LYS A 49 -4.91 3.26 1.27
N ARG A 50 -6.22 3.11 1.23
CA ARG A 50 -6.90 1.96 1.84
C ARG A 50 -7.32 1.03 0.71
N VAL A 51 -7.03 -0.26 0.88
CA VAL A 51 -7.33 -1.27 -0.13
C VAL A 51 -8.08 -2.43 0.49
N THR A 52 -8.88 -3.09 -0.34
CA THR A 52 -9.54 -4.33 0.03
C THR A 52 -8.70 -5.48 -0.52
N LEU A 53 -8.35 -6.41 0.35
CA LEU A 53 -7.67 -7.64 -0.05
C LEU A 53 -8.71 -8.67 -0.45
N LEU A 54 -8.56 -9.23 -1.63
CA LEU A 54 -9.49 -10.20 -2.17
C LEU A 54 -8.95 -11.62 -2.00
N ASN A 55 -9.86 -12.56 -1.85
CA ASN A 55 -9.51 -13.98 -1.84
C ASN A 55 -9.46 -14.49 -3.28
N ARG A 56 -8.26 -14.63 -3.83
CA ARG A 56 -8.06 -15.04 -5.22
C ARG A 56 -8.61 -16.43 -5.53
N HIS A 57 -8.58 -17.34 -4.57
CA HIS A 57 -9.11 -18.70 -4.76
C HIS A 57 -10.62 -18.68 -4.99
N ARG A 58 -11.34 -17.86 -4.23
CA ARG A 58 -12.79 -17.69 -4.36
C ARG A 58 -13.19 -16.94 -5.63
N LEU A 59 -12.27 -16.19 -6.20
CA LEU A 59 -12.48 -15.50 -7.47
C LEU A 59 -12.13 -16.38 -8.68
N GLY A 60 -11.67 -17.60 -8.47
CA GLY A 60 -11.24 -18.49 -9.56
C GLY A 60 -9.87 -18.12 -10.13
N LEU A 61 -9.04 -17.41 -9.33
CA LEU A 61 -7.69 -17.00 -9.72
C LEU A 61 -6.65 -17.58 -8.75
N PRO A 62 -6.51 -18.90 -8.67
CA PRO A 62 -5.70 -19.55 -7.63
C PRO A 62 -4.20 -19.41 -7.84
N ILE A 63 -3.76 -18.99 -9.01
CA ILE A 63 -2.35 -18.93 -9.38
C ILE A 63 -1.82 -17.51 -9.26
N VAL A 64 -0.70 -17.35 -8.55
CA VAL A 64 0.11 -16.14 -8.53
C VAL A 64 1.41 -16.43 -9.24
N VAL A 65 1.77 -15.55 -10.18
CA VAL A 65 2.99 -15.69 -10.95
C VAL A 65 3.96 -14.58 -10.56
N PHE A 66 5.21 -14.97 -10.27
CA PHE A 66 6.30 -14.03 -10.07
C PHE A 66 7.15 -13.99 -11.32
N LEU A 67 7.27 -12.82 -11.92
CA LEU A 67 8.06 -12.61 -13.12
C LEU A 67 9.28 -11.76 -12.79
N SER A 68 10.46 -12.29 -13.04
CA SER A 68 11.72 -11.56 -12.90
C SER A 68 12.12 -10.97 -14.25
N ILE A 69 12.43 -9.69 -14.27
CA ILE A 69 12.83 -8.99 -15.48
C ILE A 69 14.22 -8.39 -15.26
N SER A 70 15.13 -8.68 -16.19
CA SER A 70 16.46 -8.09 -16.24
C SER A 70 16.55 -7.15 -17.42
N VAL A 71 17.19 -6.00 -17.22
CA VAL A 71 17.42 -5.01 -18.28
C VAL A 71 18.90 -4.70 -18.40
N SER A 72 19.33 -4.45 -19.63
CA SER A 72 20.73 -4.14 -19.93
C SER A 72 21.11 -2.70 -19.65
N ARG A 73 20.13 -1.82 -19.52
CA ARG A 73 20.31 -0.39 -19.28
C ARG A 73 19.35 0.13 -18.24
N HIS A 74 19.91 0.86 -17.29
CA HIS A 74 19.15 1.59 -16.28
C HIS A 74 19.27 3.09 -16.57
N SER A 75 18.20 3.68 -17.09
CA SER A 75 18.12 5.13 -17.30
C SER A 75 16.83 5.67 -16.69
N SER A 76 16.82 6.98 -16.44
CA SER A 76 15.60 7.64 -15.95
C SER A 76 14.45 7.52 -16.95
N GLU A 77 14.76 7.62 -18.24
CA GLU A 77 13.76 7.48 -19.30
C GLU A 77 13.17 6.06 -19.33
N TRP A 78 14.03 5.05 -19.20
CA TRP A 78 13.57 3.66 -19.14
C TRP A 78 12.66 3.42 -17.94
N ALA A 79 13.04 3.92 -16.77
CA ALA A 79 12.27 3.76 -15.55
C ALA A 79 10.88 4.40 -15.65
N ILE A 80 10.79 5.59 -16.21
CA ILE A 80 9.52 6.30 -16.42
C ILE A 80 8.64 5.54 -17.42
N HIS A 81 9.20 5.08 -18.51
CA HIS A 81 8.49 4.33 -19.53
C HIS A 81 7.98 2.99 -18.98
N PHE A 82 8.81 2.28 -18.23
CA PHE A 82 8.46 1.02 -17.58
C PHE A 82 7.31 1.20 -16.58
N ALA A 83 7.39 2.22 -15.72
CA ALA A 83 6.33 2.53 -14.76
C ALA A 83 5.00 2.81 -15.46
N LYS A 84 5.03 3.52 -16.57
CA LYS A 84 3.83 3.81 -17.36
C LYS A 84 3.21 2.55 -17.93
N ILE A 85 4.01 1.67 -18.52
CA ILE A 85 3.53 0.40 -19.09
C ILE A 85 2.90 -0.46 -18.00
N ILE A 86 3.57 -0.61 -16.86
CA ILE A 86 3.07 -1.42 -15.74
C ILE A 86 1.71 -0.92 -15.25
N SER A 87 1.52 0.39 -15.16
CA SER A 87 0.28 0.97 -14.67
C SER A 87 -0.93 0.67 -15.58
N GLU A 88 -0.70 0.30 -16.83
CA GLU A 88 -1.75 -0.02 -17.79
C GLU A 88 -2.27 -1.46 -17.68
N TYR A 89 -1.57 -2.34 -16.94
CA TYR A 89 -1.93 -3.75 -16.81
C TYR A 89 -2.48 -4.05 -15.42
N HIS A 90 -3.77 -4.36 -15.33
CA HIS A 90 -4.45 -4.73 -14.08
C HIS A 90 -3.94 -6.04 -13.48
N GLU A 91 -3.39 -6.92 -14.31
CA GLU A 91 -2.84 -8.20 -13.90
C GLU A 91 -1.57 -8.07 -13.07
N ILE A 92 -0.89 -6.93 -13.17
CA ILE A 92 0.32 -6.63 -12.40
C ILE A 92 -0.09 -5.96 -11.10
N VAL A 93 0.07 -6.68 -9.99
CA VAL A 93 -0.36 -6.24 -8.66
C VAL A 93 0.75 -5.50 -7.92
N GLU A 94 1.97 -6.01 -8.00
CA GLU A 94 3.12 -5.46 -7.31
C GLU A 94 4.35 -5.51 -8.20
N VAL A 95 5.20 -4.50 -8.07
CA VAL A 95 6.49 -4.43 -8.75
C VAL A 95 7.55 -3.98 -7.75
N HIS A 96 8.64 -4.74 -7.67
CA HIS A 96 9.74 -4.42 -6.78
C HIS A 96 11.05 -4.38 -7.58
N ARG A 97 11.84 -3.35 -7.36
CA ARG A 97 13.19 -3.30 -7.89
C ARG A 97 14.09 -4.12 -6.97
N LEU A 98 14.83 -5.04 -7.56
CA LEU A 98 15.73 -5.90 -6.82
C LEU A 98 17.17 -5.44 -7.02
N THR A 99 17.98 -5.63 -5.99
CA THR A 99 19.42 -5.47 -6.06
C THR A 99 20.05 -6.86 -6.07
N GLY A 100 20.85 -7.14 -7.08
CA GLY A 100 21.46 -8.46 -7.23
C GLY A 100 22.04 -8.64 -8.62
N SER A 101 22.59 -9.81 -8.88
CA SER A 101 23.36 -10.08 -10.09
C SER A 101 22.54 -10.48 -11.31
N SER A 102 21.27 -10.88 -11.14
CA SER A 102 20.54 -11.54 -12.23
C SER A 102 19.15 -10.98 -12.55
N ALA A 103 18.54 -10.20 -11.68
CA ALA A 103 17.20 -9.66 -11.93
C ALA A 103 17.05 -8.25 -11.35
N ASP A 104 16.28 -7.40 -12.03
CA ASP A 104 16.03 -6.02 -11.62
C ASP A 104 14.62 -5.82 -11.06
N TYR A 105 13.66 -6.63 -11.50
CA TYR A 105 12.26 -6.55 -11.08
C TYR A 105 11.61 -7.92 -10.93
#